data_61a0b7cd4bd3eec40406bf83644a2ebd
#
_entry.id   61a0b7cd4bd3eec40406bf83644a2ebd
#
_cell.length_a   1.000
_cell.length_b   1.000
_cell.length_c   1.000
_cell.angle_alpha   90.00
_cell.angle_beta   90.00
_cell.angle_gamma   90.00
#
_symmetry.space_group_name_H-M   'P 1'
#
loop_
_entity.id
_entity.type
_entity.pdbx_description
1 polymer ?
#
loop_
_entity_poly.entity_id
_entity_poly.type
_entity_poly.pdbx_seq_one_letter_code
_entity_poly.pdbx_strand_id
1 'polypeptide(L)'
;MKKATRPIVCAGCPLSRRRFIATATAGALGTLATAGLFPGCGQAAKTRIRVIYALHAVVQPEPDWPNVGFDFQPVMDGITGTLTRSFPNWDLAASMAKGPEEAEKILAADAAAPMDGYIVCQLNCWNRVVQPVAATGKPTLYVDFAYGGSGGFLVYTAGFLRQKTSNLGFVASSRSEDLVAACRAFDTVKKSGAATDFGALVASARRAATPGPGDLSVAADDLACLSAGDCLRKMKESKILAVGGNWPGLAPTVGEGLGIEVVNVPFSEVNDAWSAADPDEAAAVADRWQRTAARIEGVDRATLVTSAAMYLGQKAVLAKHGANAITINCLGGFYGGHIHAYPCLGFHELLNEGLVGACECDVRSTATMVTMTALTQGRPGYISDPVVDTAARQIVYAHCVAANRALGPGGPANPFEILTHSEDRQGASVRSVLPLGRMTTTVELSPERKLILFHRGKAVANSPDDRACRTKLAVEPVGDIEKLFGEWDLWGWHRVTVYGDLKEPVYGLADALGWQVLEEA
;
A
#
# COMPACT_ATOMS: atom_id res chain seq x y z
N MET A 1 -25.32 -49.54 -6.32
CA MET A 1 -25.90 -48.97 -7.56
C MET A 1 -25.32 -47.59 -7.75
N LYS A 2 -24.36 -47.45 -8.66
CA LYS A 2 -23.68 -46.18 -9.02
C LYS A 2 -24.49 -45.53 -10.14
N LYS A 3 -24.94 -44.29 -9.97
CA LYS A 3 -25.46 -43.48 -11.07
C LYS A 3 -24.36 -42.48 -11.47
N ALA A 4 -23.86 -42.69 -12.68
CA ALA A 4 -22.95 -41.79 -13.36
C ALA A 4 -23.72 -40.60 -13.94
N THR A 5 -23.28 -39.38 -13.64
CA THR A 5 -23.70 -38.16 -14.31
C THR A 5 -22.69 -37.83 -15.40
N ARG A 6 -23.13 -37.75 -16.63
CA ARG A 6 -22.36 -37.39 -17.82
C ARG A 6 -22.10 -35.87 -17.83
N PRO A 7 -20.95 -35.39 -18.28
CA PRO A 7 -20.73 -33.97 -18.53
C PRO A 7 -21.35 -33.55 -19.85
N ILE A 8 -21.99 -32.37 -19.85
CA ILE A 8 -22.49 -31.70 -21.06
C ILE A 8 -21.28 -31.08 -21.76
N VAL A 9 -21.00 -31.56 -22.96
CA VAL A 9 -20.00 -30.99 -23.86
C VAL A 9 -20.71 -29.91 -24.69
N CYS A 10 -20.33 -28.65 -24.53
CA CYS A 10 -20.65 -27.60 -25.48
C CYS A 10 -19.62 -27.62 -26.60
N ALA A 11 -20.10 -27.99 -27.80
CA ALA A 11 -19.34 -27.95 -29.04
C ALA A 11 -19.31 -26.52 -29.60
N GLY A 12 -18.13 -26.03 -29.96
CA GLY A 12 -17.97 -25.02 -30.99
C GLY A 12 -17.38 -23.68 -30.56
N CYS A 13 -16.05 -23.64 -30.40
CA CYS A 13 -15.29 -22.46 -30.80
C CYS A 13 -13.82 -22.85 -31.07
N PRO A 14 -13.39 -22.93 -32.33
CA PRO A 14 -12.00 -23.21 -32.66
C PRO A 14 -11.25 -21.89 -32.89
N LEU A 15 -10.58 -21.36 -31.87
CA LEU A 15 -9.54 -20.36 -32.06
C LEU A 15 -8.26 -20.86 -31.41
N SER A 16 -7.38 -21.45 -32.26
CA SER A 16 -6.05 -21.91 -31.84
C SER A 16 -5.12 -20.72 -31.62
N ARG A 17 -4.23 -20.84 -30.60
CA ARG A 17 -3.17 -19.89 -30.20
C ARG A 17 -2.26 -19.36 -31.33
N ARG A 18 -2.30 -19.96 -32.54
CA ARG A 18 -1.48 -19.56 -33.69
C ARG A 18 -2.08 -18.47 -34.58
N ARG A 19 -3.35 -18.09 -34.42
CA ARG A 19 -4.00 -17.04 -35.25
C ARG A 19 -3.92 -15.65 -34.72
N PHE A 20 -3.49 -15.45 -33.46
CA PHE A 20 -3.38 -14.13 -32.85
C PHE A 20 -2.12 -13.34 -33.30
N ILE A 21 -1.09 -14.04 -33.85
CA ILE A 21 0.16 -13.39 -34.25
C ILE A 21 0.24 -13.11 -35.77
N ALA A 22 -0.72 -13.59 -36.57
CA ALA A 22 -0.60 -13.58 -38.04
C ALA A 22 -1.38 -12.48 -38.77
N THR A 23 -2.04 -11.50 -38.06
CA THR A 23 -2.85 -10.48 -38.74
C THR A 23 -2.20 -9.09 -38.78
N ALA A 24 -0.90 -8.98 -38.59
CA ALA A 24 -0.18 -7.72 -38.61
C ALA A 24 0.68 -7.43 -39.87
N THR A 25 0.55 -8.20 -40.94
CA THR A 25 1.26 -7.88 -42.18
C THR A 25 0.45 -8.35 -43.39
N ALA A 26 -0.22 -7.46 -44.11
CA ALA A 26 -0.35 -7.37 -45.57
C ALA A 26 -1.62 -6.59 -45.96
N GLY A 27 -1.45 -5.58 -46.81
CA GLY A 27 -2.55 -4.99 -47.54
C GLY A 27 -2.37 -3.54 -47.95
N ALA A 28 -1.35 -3.25 -48.79
CA ALA A 28 -1.38 -2.09 -49.70
C ALA A 28 -1.63 -2.63 -51.09
N LEU A 29 -2.70 -2.14 -51.76
CA LEU A 29 -2.73 -1.77 -53.19
C LEU A 29 -4.18 -1.65 -53.67
N GLY A 30 -4.55 -0.49 -54.07
CA GLY A 30 -5.46 0.19 -54.87
C GLY A 30 -6.56 -0.51 -55.65
N THR A 31 -7.70 0.20 -55.70
CA THR A 31 -8.41 0.51 -56.97
C THR A 31 -9.36 1.68 -56.73
N LEU A 32 -9.26 2.70 -57.60
CA LEU A 32 -10.24 3.75 -57.77
C LEU A 32 -11.53 3.18 -58.36
N ALA A 33 -12.66 3.48 -57.77
CA ALA A 33 -13.97 3.38 -58.43
C ALA A 33 -14.92 4.45 -57.88
N THR A 34 -15.52 5.14 -58.78
CA THR A 34 -16.35 6.29 -58.86
C THR A 34 -17.48 6.46 -57.85
N ALA A 35 -17.74 7.72 -57.53
CA ALA A 35 -18.71 8.30 -56.64
C ALA A 35 -20.17 7.85 -56.85
N GLY A 36 -20.82 7.42 -55.76
CA GLY A 36 -22.24 7.48 -55.55
C GLY A 36 -22.48 8.22 -54.24
N LEU A 37 -23.04 9.43 -54.30
CA LEU A 37 -23.50 10.25 -53.18
C LEU A 37 -24.74 9.60 -52.57
N PHE A 38 -24.55 8.73 -51.59
CA PHE A 38 -25.52 8.46 -50.54
C PHE A 38 -24.95 9.08 -49.25
N PRO A 39 -25.74 9.85 -48.50
CA PRO A 39 -25.30 10.19 -47.15
C PRO A 39 -25.36 8.89 -46.33
N GLY A 40 -24.26 8.15 -46.37
CA GLY A 40 -24.07 7.02 -45.47
C GLY A 40 -24.18 7.54 -44.04
N CYS A 41 -25.00 6.90 -43.21
CA CYS A 41 -24.88 7.00 -41.75
C CYS A 41 -23.41 6.73 -41.40
N GLY A 42 -22.62 7.75 -41.22
CA GLY A 42 -21.25 7.64 -40.82
C GLY A 42 -21.25 6.92 -39.48
N GLN A 43 -20.78 5.69 -39.48
CA GLN A 43 -20.49 4.99 -38.22
C GLN A 43 -19.54 5.90 -37.44
N ALA A 44 -20.00 6.41 -36.30
CA ALA A 44 -19.15 7.26 -35.45
C ALA A 44 -17.82 6.54 -35.22
N ALA A 45 -16.72 7.24 -35.47
CA ALA A 45 -15.39 6.65 -35.33
C ALA A 45 -15.22 6.07 -33.93
N LYS A 46 -14.82 4.80 -33.84
CA LYS A 46 -14.62 4.08 -32.58
C LYS A 46 -13.69 4.86 -31.67
N THR A 47 -13.98 4.84 -30.37
CA THR A 47 -13.06 5.37 -29.36
C THR A 47 -11.87 4.42 -29.21
N ARG A 48 -10.65 4.92 -29.44
CA ARG A 48 -9.43 4.13 -29.43
C ARG A 48 -8.70 4.30 -28.11
N ILE A 49 -8.65 3.24 -27.32
CA ILE A 49 -8.04 3.26 -25.97
C ILE A 49 -6.93 2.22 -25.88
N ARG A 50 -5.77 2.66 -25.39
CA ARG A 50 -4.69 1.78 -24.99
C ARG A 50 -4.78 1.46 -23.51
N VAL A 51 -4.82 0.18 -23.15
CA VAL A 51 -4.65 -0.30 -21.78
C VAL A 51 -3.18 -0.68 -21.60
N ILE A 52 -2.51 -0.05 -20.65
CA ILE A 52 -1.10 -0.36 -20.30
C ILE A 52 -1.10 -0.98 -18.90
N TYR A 53 -0.74 -2.24 -18.82
CA TYR A 53 -0.52 -2.94 -17.57
C TYR A 53 0.91 -2.65 -17.08
N ALA A 54 1.01 -1.96 -15.97
CA ALA A 54 2.28 -1.57 -15.36
C ALA A 54 2.72 -2.65 -14.35
N LEU A 55 3.64 -3.54 -14.76
CA LEU A 55 4.09 -4.69 -13.98
C LEU A 55 5.49 -5.13 -14.41
N HIS A 56 6.20 -5.83 -13.51
CA HIS A 56 7.56 -6.32 -13.78
C HIS A 56 7.57 -7.49 -14.78
N ALA A 57 6.66 -8.45 -14.64
CA ALA A 57 6.44 -9.57 -15.55
C ALA A 57 5.04 -10.17 -15.30
N VAL A 58 4.57 -11.04 -16.21
CA VAL A 58 3.26 -11.72 -16.07
C VAL A 58 3.19 -12.59 -14.82
N VAL A 59 4.29 -13.25 -14.46
CA VAL A 59 4.47 -13.92 -13.17
C VAL A 59 5.52 -13.14 -12.41
N GLN A 60 5.21 -12.69 -11.21
CA GLN A 60 6.07 -11.85 -10.37
C GLN A 60 7.41 -12.54 -10.11
N PRO A 61 8.54 -12.03 -10.63
CA PRO A 61 9.81 -12.74 -10.57
C PRO A 61 10.57 -12.53 -9.26
N GLU A 62 10.39 -11.39 -8.62
CA GLU A 62 11.15 -10.94 -7.46
C GLU A 62 10.22 -10.48 -6.34
N PRO A 63 10.70 -10.39 -5.08
CA PRO A 63 9.93 -9.85 -3.98
C PRO A 63 9.45 -8.41 -4.26
N ASP A 64 8.16 -8.23 -4.24
CA ASP A 64 7.41 -6.96 -4.33
C ASP A 64 5.94 -7.30 -4.06
N TRP A 65 5.10 -6.29 -3.91
CA TRP A 65 3.67 -6.48 -3.92
C TRP A 65 3.15 -6.87 -5.33
N PRO A 66 2.23 -7.83 -5.43
CA PRO A 66 1.53 -8.55 -4.33
C PRO A 66 2.36 -9.61 -3.61
N ASN A 67 3.23 -10.37 -4.29
CA ASN A 67 4.21 -11.33 -3.78
C ASN A 67 4.92 -12.05 -4.92
N VAL A 68 6.08 -12.62 -4.65
CA VAL A 68 6.81 -13.49 -5.59
C VAL A 68 5.91 -14.62 -6.08
N GLY A 69 5.98 -14.93 -7.37
CA GLY A 69 5.21 -15.99 -8.04
C GLY A 69 3.75 -15.65 -8.31
N PHE A 70 3.27 -14.42 -7.99
CA PHE A 70 1.91 -14.01 -8.32
C PHE A 70 1.69 -13.96 -9.85
N ASP A 71 0.63 -14.61 -10.32
CA ASP A 71 0.23 -14.61 -11.74
C ASP A 71 -0.75 -13.47 -12.02
N PHE A 72 -0.30 -12.47 -12.77
CA PHE A 72 -1.12 -11.32 -13.17
C PHE A 72 -2.03 -11.59 -14.37
N GLN A 73 -1.86 -12.72 -15.08
CA GLN A 73 -2.66 -12.99 -16.30
C GLN A 73 -4.17 -12.96 -16.02
N PRO A 74 -4.69 -13.61 -14.94
CA PRO A 74 -6.11 -13.55 -14.63
C PRO A 74 -6.63 -12.13 -14.34
N VAL A 75 -5.79 -11.29 -13.73
CA VAL A 75 -6.12 -9.88 -13.43
C VAL A 75 -6.25 -9.08 -14.74
N MET A 76 -5.26 -9.20 -15.62
CA MET A 76 -5.24 -8.53 -16.93
C MET A 76 -6.42 -8.98 -17.81
N ASP A 77 -6.70 -10.28 -17.84
CA ASP A 77 -7.83 -10.84 -18.58
C ASP A 77 -9.18 -10.35 -18.01
N GLY A 78 -9.30 -10.26 -16.69
CA GLY A 78 -10.47 -9.75 -16.00
C GLY A 78 -10.77 -8.28 -16.35
N ILE A 79 -9.75 -7.42 -16.29
CA ILE A 79 -9.86 -6.00 -16.64
C ILE A 79 -10.19 -5.85 -18.12
N THR A 80 -9.42 -6.48 -19.03
CA THR A 80 -9.66 -6.42 -20.48
C THR A 80 -11.07 -6.92 -20.82
N GLY A 81 -11.49 -8.04 -20.24
CA GLY A 81 -12.82 -8.62 -20.45
C GLY A 81 -13.94 -7.69 -19.98
N THR A 82 -13.77 -7.03 -18.84
CA THR A 82 -14.73 -6.05 -18.32
C THR A 82 -14.86 -4.85 -19.25
N LEU A 83 -13.74 -4.28 -19.69
CA LEU A 83 -13.75 -3.15 -20.63
C LEU A 83 -14.38 -3.51 -21.97
N THR A 84 -14.03 -4.67 -22.55
CA THR A 84 -14.55 -5.13 -23.82
C THR A 84 -16.07 -5.33 -23.77
N ARG A 85 -16.58 -5.92 -22.70
CA ARG A 85 -18.04 -6.11 -22.53
C ARG A 85 -18.78 -4.80 -22.31
N SER A 86 -18.20 -3.87 -21.56
CA SER A 86 -18.83 -2.60 -21.20
C SER A 86 -18.80 -1.57 -22.33
N PHE A 87 -17.80 -1.67 -23.23
CA PHE A 87 -17.55 -0.71 -24.30
C PHE A 87 -17.39 -1.42 -25.67
N PRO A 88 -18.44 -2.08 -26.20
CA PRO A 88 -18.32 -2.87 -27.44
C PRO A 88 -17.96 -2.04 -28.68
N ASN A 89 -18.15 -0.71 -28.61
CA ASN A 89 -17.83 0.23 -29.68
C ASN A 89 -16.42 0.83 -29.56
N TRP A 90 -15.64 0.40 -28.57
CA TRP A 90 -14.25 0.84 -28.45
C TRP A 90 -13.32 -0.05 -29.28
N ASP A 91 -12.19 0.54 -29.71
CA ASP A 91 -11.05 -0.15 -30.25
C ASP A 91 -9.98 -0.21 -29.14
N LEU A 92 -9.93 -1.37 -28.46
CA LEU A 92 -9.05 -1.59 -27.32
C LEU A 92 -7.76 -2.27 -27.76
N ALA A 93 -6.62 -1.69 -27.37
CA ALA A 93 -5.32 -2.30 -27.51
C ALA A 93 -4.66 -2.45 -26.13
N ALA A 94 -4.14 -3.65 -25.82
CA ALA A 94 -3.48 -3.91 -24.55
C ALA A 94 -1.95 -4.03 -24.74
N SER A 95 -1.19 -3.55 -23.77
CA SER A 95 0.26 -3.64 -23.70
C SER A 95 0.72 -3.78 -22.26
N MET A 96 1.95 -4.24 -22.06
CA MET A 96 2.62 -4.28 -20.76
C MET A 96 3.83 -3.35 -20.78
N ALA A 97 4.14 -2.73 -19.64
CA ALA A 97 5.34 -1.95 -19.44
C ALA A 97 5.84 -2.13 -18.00
N LYS A 98 7.14 -2.31 -17.83
CA LYS A 98 7.78 -2.45 -16.51
C LYS A 98 8.41 -1.14 -16.01
N GLY A 99 8.45 -0.12 -16.87
CA GLY A 99 9.03 1.16 -16.54
C GLY A 99 8.79 2.23 -17.60
N PRO A 100 9.33 3.45 -17.39
CA PRO A 100 9.14 4.59 -18.28
C PRO A 100 9.60 4.32 -19.73
N GLU A 101 10.74 3.66 -19.90
CA GLU A 101 11.31 3.39 -21.24
C GLU A 101 10.40 2.51 -22.11
N GLU A 102 9.74 1.51 -21.49
CA GLU A 102 8.81 0.66 -22.22
C GLU A 102 7.49 1.39 -22.50
N ALA A 103 7.04 2.23 -21.60
CA ALA A 103 5.90 3.10 -21.84
C ALA A 103 6.16 4.07 -23.01
N GLU A 104 7.34 4.68 -23.09
CA GLU A 104 7.72 5.56 -24.18
C GLU A 104 7.75 4.84 -25.54
N LYS A 105 8.22 3.58 -25.60
CA LYS A 105 8.17 2.75 -26.82
C LYS A 105 6.73 2.49 -27.27
N ILE A 106 5.81 2.23 -26.32
CA ILE A 106 4.39 2.06 -26.62
C ILE A 106 3.80 3.37 -27.20
N LEU A 107 4.10 4.52 -26.56
CA LEU A 107 3.63 5.82 -27.00
C LEU A 107 4.15 6.19 -28.39
N ALA A 108 5.42 5.89 -28.69
CA ALA A 108 6.01 6.09 -30.00
C ALA A 108 5.33 5.22 -31.10
N ALA A 109 5.00 3.98 -30.79
CA ALA A 109 4.26 3.11 -31.70
C ALA A 109 2.82 3.64 -31.96
N ASP A 110 2.19 4.21 -30.95
CA ASP A 110 0.85 4.80 -31.06
C ASP A 110 0.83 6.09 -31.88
N ALA A 111 1.98 6.73 -32.15
CA ALA A 111 2.05 7.92 -33.00
C ALA A 111 1.57 7.66 -34.44
N ALA A 112 1.79 6.43 -34.96
CA ALA A 112 1.34 6.01 -36.30
C ALA A 112 -0.17 5.80 -36.37
N ALA A 113 -0.81 5.49 -35.25
CA ALA A 113 -2.25 5.22 -35.15
C ALA A 113 -2.80 5.80 -33.81
N PRO A 114 -3.01 7.14 -33.77
CA PRO A 114 -3.23 7.85 -32.52
C PRO A 114 -4.39 7.31 -31.68
N MET A 115 -4.15 7.11 -30.37
CA MET A 115 -5.16 6.76 -29.37
C MET A 115 -5.93 8.00 -28.94
N ASP A 116 -7.21 7.83 -28.57
CA ASP A 116 -8.02 8.88 -27.94
C ASP A 116 -7.67 9.04 -26.45
N GLY A 117 -7.16 7.97 -25.81
CA GLY A 117 -6.73 8.00 -24.43
C GLY A 117 -6.06 6.72 -23.97
N TYR A 118 -5.63 6.72 -22.71
CA TYR A 118 -4.87 5.66 -22.07
C TYR A 118 -5.50 5.24 -20.75
N ILE A 119 -5.47 3.95 -20.46
CA ILE A 119 -5.75 3.38 -19.14
C ILE A 119 -4.47 2.74 -18.65
N VAL A 120 -3.90 3.22 -17.53
CA VAL A 120 -2.70 2.66 -16.92
C VAL A 120 -3.11 1.94 -15.65
N CYS A 121 -2.99 0.61 -15.65
CA CYS A 121 -3.27 -0.23 -14.48
C CYS A 121 -1.97 -0.48 -13.72
N GLN A 122 -1.85 0.05 -12.52
CA GLN A 122 -0.69 -0.11 -11.65
C GLN A 122 -0.78 -1.46 -10.95
N LEU A 123 -0.08 -2.48 -11.44
CA LEU A 123 -0.13 -3.84 -10.91
C LEU A 123 0.99 -4.14 -9.91
N ASN A 124 2.18 -3.52 -10.06
CA ASN A 124 3.28 -3.52 -9.10
C ASN A 124 3.58 -2.11 -8.59
N CYS A 125 4.24 -2.01 -7.43
CA CYS A 125 4.69 -0.74 -6.89
C CYS A 125 5.83 -0.10 -7.71
N TRP A 126 5.98 1.22 -7.65
CA TRP A 126 7.15 2.03 -8.02
C TRP A 126 7.62 1.98 -9.49
N ASN A 127 6.85 1.45 -10.45
CA ASN A 127 7.29 1.27 -11.83
C ASN A 127 7.32 2.54 -12.70
N ARG A 128 6.68 3.64 -12.29
CA ARG A 128 6.68 4.95 -12.98
C ARG A 128 6.19 4.94 -14.44
N VAL A 129 5.37 3.98 -14.82
CA VAL A 129 4.80 3.88 -16.18
C VAL A 129 3.82 5.01 -16.48
N VAL A 130 3.07 5.48 -15.48
CA VAL A 130 2.02 6.50 -15.67
C VAL A 130 2.58 7.88 -16.01
N GLN A 131 3.80 8.23 -15.60
CA GLN A 131 4.37 9.55 -15.79
C GLN A 131 4.53 9.93 -17.28
N PRO A 132 5.24 9.16 -18.13
CA PRO A 132 5.34 9.48 -19.56
C PRO A 132 3.98 9.43 -20.26
N VAL A 133 3.04 8.58 -19.81
CA VAL A 133 1.70 8.51 -20.39
C VAL A 133 0.92 9.79 -20.11
N ALA A 134 0.88 10.26 -18.86
CA ALA A 134 0.23 11.50 -18.47
C ALA A 134 0.85 12.73 -19.17
N ALA A 135 2.17 12.72 -19.39
CA ALA A 135 2.90 13.79 -20.07
C ALA A 135 2.49 13.96 -21.55
N THR A 136 1.82 12.99 -22.16
CA THR A 136 1.27 13.13 -23.53
C THR A 136 0.18 14.19 -23.64
N GLY A 137 -0.40 14.63 -22.53
CA GLY A 137 -1.57 15.52 -22.50
C GLY A 137 -2.89 14.86 -22.90
N LYS A 138 -2.88 13.58 -23.29
CA LYS A 138 -4.10 12.83 -23.63
C LYS A 138 -4.84 12.36 -22.39
N PRO A 139 -6.18 12.19 -22.45
CA PRO A 139 -6.95 11.59 -21.37
C PRO A 139 -6.29 10.31 -20.86
N THR A 140 -5.96 10.28 -19.57
CA THR A 140 -5.27 9.16 -18.93
C THR A 140 -6.02 8.75 -17.66
N LEU A 141 -6.52 7.52 -17.62
CA LEU A 141 -7.12 6.92 -16.45
C LEU A 141 -6.09 6.05 -15.73
N TYR A 142 -5.76 6.41 -14.50
CA TYR A 142 -4.83 5.67 -13.65
C TYR A 142 -5.59 4.79 -12.67
N VAL A 143 -5.32 3.49 -12.66
CA VAL A 143 -6.11 2.49 -11.95
C VAL A 143 -5.23 1.76 -10.94
N ASP A 144 -5.63 1.75 -9.67
CA ASP A 144 -5.00 0.95 -8.63
C ASP A 144 -5.38 -0.52 -8.76
N PHE A 145 -4.41 -1.38 -8.54
CA PHE A 145 -4.62 -2.78 -8.21
C PHE A 145 -4.32 -2.96 -6.73
N ALA A 146 -5.36 -2.95 -5.93
CA ALA A 146 -5.27 -3.03 -4.47
C ALA A 146 -4.37 -4.20 -4.02
N TYR A 147 -3.46 -3.94 -3.07
CA TYR A 147 -2.45 -4.88 -2.58
C TYR A 147 -1.42 -5.35 -3.64
N GLY A 148 -1.30 -4.62 -4.75
CA GLY A 148 -0.28 -4.84 -5.76
C GLY A 148 0.41 -3.53 -6.10
N GLY A 149 -0.30 -2.61 -6.74
CA GLY A 149 0.23 -1.32 -7.20
C GLY A 149 0.13 -0.16 -6.21
N SER A 150 -0.59 -0.33 -5.10
CA SER A 150 -1.09 0.76 -4.25
C SER A 150 -0.02 1.75 -3.77
N GLY A 151 1.21 1.28 -3.52
CA GLY A 151 2.33 2.12 -3.12
C GLY A 151 2.64 3.23 -4.10
N GLY A 152 3.05 2.86 -5.28
CA GLY A 152 3.33 3.80 -6.36
C GLY A 152 2.08 4.59 -6.75
N PHE A 153 0.92 3.94 -6.78
CA PHE A 153 -0.34 4.57 -7.14
C PHE A 153 -0.66 5.79 -6.27
N LEU A 154 -0.65 5.67 -4.94
CA LEU A 154 -0.99 6.78 -4.04
C LEU A 154 0.03 7.93 -4.12
N VAL A 155 1.33 7.63 -4.13
CA VAL A 155 2.38 8.65 -4.22
C VAL A 155 2.31 9.41 -5.55
N TYR A 156 2.12 8.69 -6.68
CA TYR A 156 2.05 9.35 -7.98
C TYR A 156 0.75 10.14 -8.16
N THR A 157 -0.37 9.61 -7.66
CA THR A 157 -1.66 10.32 -7.67
C THR A 157 -1.57 11.63 -6.89
N ALA A 158 -0.98 11.64 -5.69
CA ALA A 158 -0.77 12.84 -4.90
C ALA A 158 0.06 13.89 -5.67
N GLY A 159 1.14 13.47 -6.31
CA GLY A 159 1.96 14.34 -7.16
C GLY A 159 1.17 14.96 -8.32
N PHE A 160 0.35 14.18 -9.03
CA PHE A 160 -0.50 14.68 -10.12
C PHE A 160 -1.58 15.64 -9.62
N LEU A 161 -2.21 15.36 -8.49
CA LEU A 161 -3.20 16.25 -7.88
C LEU A 161 -2.58 17.59 -7.49
N ARG A 162 -1.38 17.59 -6.92
CA ARG A 162 -0.63 18.79 -6.55
C ARG A 162 -0.24 19.63 -7.78
N GLN A 163 0.10 18.97 -8.88
CA GLN A 163 0.41 19.61 -10.17
C GLN A 163 -0.85 20.08 -10.92
N LYS A 164 -2.04 19.74 -10.42
CA LYS A 164 -3.33 20.03 -11.07
C LYS A 164 -3.41 19.47 -12.50
N THR A 165 -2.98 18.23 -12.69
CA THR A 165 -2.92 17.58 -13.99
C THR A 165 -4.33 17.25 -14.49
N SER A 166 -4.89 18.07 -15.37
CA SER A 166 -6.30 18.01 -15.80
C SER A 166 -6.63 16.83 -16.74
N ASN A 167 -5.63 16.29 -17.43
CA ASN A 167 -5.80 15.14 -18.33
C ASN A 167 -5.70 13.78 -17.62
N LEU A 168 -5.45 13.76 -16.30
CA LEU A 168 -5.35 12.53 -15.54
C LEU A 168 -6.49 12.41 -14.53
N GLY A 169 -7.22 11.29 -14.60
CA GLY A 169 -8.16 10.84 -13.57
C GLY A 169 -7.71 9.51 -12.99
N PHE A 170 -8.22 9.12 -11.83
CA PHE A 170 -7.82 7.87 -11.17
C PHE A 170 -8.98 7.11 -10.54
N VAL A 171 -8.78 5.79 -10.38
CA VAL A 171 -9.71 4.85 -9.71
C VAL A 171 -8.93 4.04 -8.69
N ALA A 172 -9.41 4.04 -7.44
CA ALA A 172 -8.95 3.19 -6.34
C ALA A 172 -10.18 2.52 -5.71
N SER A 173 -10.62 1.43 -6.30
CA SER A 173 -11.89 0.78 -5.94
C SER A 173 -11.81 -0.73 -6.14
N SER A 174 -12.36 -1.47 -5.19
CA SER A 174 -12.54 -2.92 -5.28
C SER A 174 -13.68 -3.34 -6.21
N ARG A 175 -14.53 -2.39 -6.68
CA ARG A 175 -15.64 -2.67 -7.60
C ARG A 175 -15.26 -2.39 -9.05
N SER A 176 -15.44 -3.35 -9.92
CA SER A 176 -15.20 -3.20 -11.37
C SER A 176 -16.15 -2.19 -12.04
N GLU A 177 -17.34 -1.98 -11.49
CA GLU A 177 -18.33 -1.00 -11.94
C GLU A 177 -17.82 0.43 -11.84
N ASP A 178 -16.98 0.73 -10.86
CA ASP A 178 -16.38 2.05 -10.68
C ASP A 178 -15.34 2.35 -11.76
N LEU A 179 -14.57 1.33 -12.18
CA LEU A 179 -13.71 1.44 -13.37
C LEU A 179 -14.53 1.75 -14.63
N VAL A 180 -15.63 1.02 -14.84
CA VAL A 180 -16.51 1.24 -15.98
C VAL A 180 -17.14 2.64 -15.95
N ALA A 181 -17.56 3.12 -14.77
CA ALA A 181 -18.11 4.46 -14.59
C ALA A 181 -17.09 5.54 -14.95
N ALA A 182 -15.87 5.42 -14.48
CA ALA A 182 -14.75 6.34 -14.79
C ALA A 182 -14.40 6.33 -16.28
N CYS A 183 -14.40 5.18 -16.92
CA CYS A 183 -14.10 5.03 -18.34
C CYS A 183 -15.06 5.79 -19.28
N ARG A 184 -16.29 6.05 -18.85
CA ARG A 184 -17.25 6.86 -19.65
C ARG A 184 -16.76 8.29 -19.91
N ALA A 185 -15.82 8.79 -19.11
CA ALA A 185 -15.20 10.09 -19.31
C ALA A 185 -14.49 10.20 -20.68
N PHE A 186 -13.90 9.10 -21.20
CA PHE A 186 -13.27 9.09 -22.53
C PHE A 186 -14.24 9.45 -23.65
N ASP A 187 -15.43 8.83 -23.64
CA ASP A 187 -16.46 9.13 -24.66
C ASP A 187 -17.01 10.55 -24.50
N THR A 188 -17.07 11.07 -23.27
CA THR A 188 -17.49 12.45 -23.00
C THR A 188 -16.49 13.44 -23.58
N VAL A 189 -15.20 13.27 -23.30
CA VAL A 189 -14.13 14.14 -23.83
C VAL A 189 -14.05 14.06 -25.35
N LYS A 190 -14.16 12.86 -25.94
CA LYS A 190 -14.18 12.68 -27.39
C LYS A 190 -15.31 13.44 -28.08
N LYS A 191 -16.49 13.49 -27.45
CA LYS A 191 -17.66 14.21 -27.98
C LYS A 191 -17.57 15.72 -27.80
N SER A 192 -17.03 16.17 -26.66
CA SER A 192 -16.99 17.58 -26.23
C SER A 192 -15.74 18.33 -26.71
N GLY A 193 -14.69 17.62 -27.14
CA GLY A 193 -13.40 18.16 -27.54
C GLY A 193 -12.44 18.40 -26.40
N ALA A 194 -11.20 18.80 -26.73
CA ALA A 194 -10.03 18.84 -25.83
C ALA A 194 -10.12 19.85 -24.65
N ALA A 195 -11.12 20.73 -24.61
CA ALA A 195 -11.29 21.70 -23.51
C ALA A 195 -11.93 21.11 -22.24
N THR A 196 -12.32 19.83 -22.26
CA THR A 196 -13.00 19.19 -21.15
C THR A 196 -11.98 18.59 -20.17
N ASP A 197 -12.07 18.96 -18.90
CA ASP A 197 -11.22 18.42 -17.82
C ASP A 197 -11.56 16.96 -17.55
N PHE A 198 -10.73 16.05 -18.05
CA PHE A 198 -10.89 14.61 -17.90
C PHE A 198 -10.77 14.19 -16.42
N GLY A 199 -9.81 14.77 -15.69
CA GLY A 199 -9.61 14.50 -14.28
C GLY A 199 -10.83 14.85 -13.45
N ALA A 200 -11.48 15.99 -13.71
CA ALA A 200 -12.69 16.40 -13.03
C ALA A 200 -13.88 15.47 -13.32
N LEU A 201 -14.03 15.00 -14.57
CA LEU A 201 -15.08 14.01 -14.92
C LEU A 201 -14.91 12.71 -14.15
N VAL A 202 -13.68 12.18 -14.12
CA VAL A 202 -13.37 10.94 -13.39
C VAL A 202 -13.56 11.13 -11.88
N ALA A 203 -13.11 12.27 -11.31
CA ALA A 203 -13.32 12.57 -9.89
C ALA A 203 -14.81 12.67 -9.55
N SER A 204 -15.63 13.25 -10.41
CA SER A 204 -17.09 13.30 -10.23
C SER A 204 -17.70 11.90 -10.23
N ALA A 205 -17.29 11.03 -11.16
CA ALA A 205 -17.77 9.65 -11.22
C ALA A 205 -17.37 8.84 -9.97
N ARG A 206 -16.10 8.99 -9.51
CA ARG A 206 -15.59 8.33 -8.30
C ARG A 206 -16.36 8.77 -7.06
N ARG A 207 -16.54 10.09 -6.85
CA ARG A 207 -17.30 10.63 -5.71
C ARG A 207 -18.76 10.17 -5.73
N ALA A 208 -19.39 10.12 -6.90
CA ALA A 208 -20.77 9.64 -7.02
C ALA A 208 -20.90 8.14 -6.69
N ALA A 209 -19.85 7.35 -6.91
CA ALA A 209 -19.82 5.92 -6.62
C ALA A 209 -19.43 5.62 -5.16
N THR A 210 -18.70 6.54 -4.49
CA THR A 210 -18.28 6.38 -3.10
C THR A 210 -19.49 6.48 -2.17
N PRO A 211 -19.73 5.50 -1.28
CA PRO A 211 -20.85 5.58 -0.33
C PRO A 211 -20.65 6.69 0.70
N GLY A 212 -21.75 7.17 1.26
CA GLY A 212 -21.71 8.04 2.43
C GLY A 212 -21.11 7.33 3.65
N PRO A 213 -20.77 8.08 4.72
CA PRO A 213 -20.23 7.49 5.93
C PRO A 213 -21.22 6.50 6.57
N GLY A 214 -20.69 5.37 7.05
CA GLY A 214 -21.42 4.41 7.84
C GLY A 214 -21.67 4.87 9.28
N ASP A 215 -22.01 3.93 10.16
CA ASP A 215 -22.09 4.21 11.59
C ASP A 215 -20.67 4.31 12.18
N LEU A 216 -20.23 5.53 12.48
CA LEU A 216 -18.93 5.83 13.08
C LEU A 216 -18.98 5.86 14.62
N SER A 217 -20.08 5.47 15.26
CA SER A 217 -20.15 5.35 16.71
C SER A 217 -19.18 4.26 17.20
N VAL A 218 -18.50 4.53 18.32
CA VAL A 218 -17.52 3.63 18.94
C VAL A 218 -17.79 3.49 20.43
N ALA A 219 -17.34 2.38 21.00
CA ALA A 219 -17.37 2.21 22.45
C ALA A 219 -16.43 3.22 23.13
N ALA A 220 -16.78 3.62 24.34
CA ALA A 220 -15.91 4.45 25.17
C ALA A 220 -14.55 3.77 25.38
N ASP A 221 -13.51 4.56 25.47
CA ASP A 221 -12.14 4.12 25.65
C ASP A 221 -11.54 4.80 26.90
N ASP A 222 -11.06 3.99 27.84
CA ASP A 222 -10.44 4.47 29.09
C ASP A 222 -8.99 4.93 28.90
N LEU A 223 -8.65 5.45 27.71
CA LEU A 223 -7.31 5.92 27.37
C LEU A 223 -6.96 7.18 28.17
N ALA A 224 -5.97 7.07 29.02
CA ALA A 224 -5.33 8.21 29.67
C ALA A 224 -4.08 8.63 28.91
N CYS A 225 -4.05 9.87 28.40
CA CYS A 225 -2.88 10.42 27.74
C CYS A 225 -2.03 11.25 28.71
N LEU A 226 -0.72 11.31 28.48
CA LEU A 226 0.16 12.26 29.14
C LEU A 226 -0.21 13.70 28.75
N SER A 227 0.13 14.65 29.62
CA SER A 227 0.18 16.05 29.19
C SER A 227 1.21 16.22 28.08
N ALA A 228 1.03 17.23 27.20
CA ALA A 228 2.00 17.51 26.15
C ALA A 228 3.42 17.73 26.71
N GLY A 229 3.56 18.43 27.82
CA GLY A 229 4.85 18.65 28.48
C GLY A 229 5.50 17.36 28.99
N ASP A 230 4.71 16.44 29.55
CA ASP A 230 5.21 15.14 30.00
C ASP A 230 5.60 14.25 28.82
N CYS A 231 4.82 14.28 27.75
CA CYS A 231 5.13 13.58 26.50
C CYS A 231 6.47 14.07 25.92
N LEU A 232 6.66 15.39 25.82
CA LEU A 232 7.92 15.97 25.33
C LEU A 232 9.13 15.59 26.19
N ARG A 233 8.96 15.48 27.53
CA ARG A 233 10.05 14.97 28.38
C ARG A 233 10.39 13.51 28.06
N LYS A 234 9.37 12.66 27.93
CA LYS A 234 9.54 11.24 27.55
C LYS A 234 10.19 11.08 26.18
N MET A 235 9.84 11.92 25.23
CA MET A 235 10.47 11.91 23.89
C MET A 235 11.97 12.21 23.98
N LYS A 236 12.38 13.19 24.83
CA LYS A 236 13.80 13.53 25.03
C LYS A 236 14.60 12.43 25.75
N GLU A 237 13.93 11.57 26.49
CA GLU A 237 14.54 10.39 27.12
C GLU A 237 14.61 9.19 26.17
N SER A 238 14.02 9.30 24.98
CA SER A 238 13.92 8.21 24.01
C SER A 238 15.10 8.21 23.05
N LYS A 239 15.47 7.00 22.63
CA LYS A 239 16.54 6.77 21.66
C LYS A 239 16.10 5.75 20.63
N ILE A 240 16.29 6.06 19.35
CA ILE A 240 16.00 5.20 18.20
C ILE A 240 17.30 4.64 17.65
N LEU A 241 17.38 3.33 17.49
CA LEU A 241 18.43 2.66 16.75
C LEU A 241 18.00 2.47 15.28
N ALA A 242 18.72 3.08 14.36
CA ALA A 242 18.48 2.96 12.91
C ALA A 242 19.51 1.95 12.34
N VAL A 243 19.04 0.74 12.05
CA VAL A 243 19.89 -0.36 11.61
C VAL A 243 19.92 -0.47 10.09
N GLY A 244 21.14 -0.47 9.52
CA GLY A 244 21.33 -0.59 8.07
C GLY A 244 21.12 0.70 7.29
N GLY A 245 21.21 1.84 7.97
CA GLY A 245 21.10 3.17 7.40
C GLY A 245 19.72 3.81 7.57
N ASN A 246 19.68 5.09 7.33
CA ASN A 246 18.46 5.89 7.30
C ASN A 246 18.50 6.85 6.10
N TRP A 247 17.40 7.54 5.83
CA TRP A 247 17.39 8.61 4.83
C TRP A 247 18.30 9.75 5.28
N PRO A 248 19.26 10.21 4.44
CA PRO A 248 20.16 11.30 4.79
C PRO A 248 19.39 12.54 5.26
N GLY A 249 19.77 13.10 6.40
CA GLY A 249 19.16 14.30 6.97
C GLY A 249 17.96 14.08 7.90
N LEU A 250 17.33 12.91 7.95
CA LEU A 250 16.19 12.68 8.85
C LEU A 250 16.61 12.55 10.32
N ALA A 251 17.70 11.86 10.63
CA ALA A 251 18.15 11.70 12.01
C ALA A 251 18.42 13.04 12.73
N PRO A 252 19.15 14.00 12.13
CA PRO A 252 19.31 15.33 12.70
C PRO A 252 17.98 16.06 12.92
N THR A 253 17.07 16.04 11.93
CA THR A 253 15.78 16.75 12.06
C THR A 253 14.89 16.18 13.14
N VAL A 254 14.92 14.86 13.37
CA VAL A 254 14.23 14.21 14.48
C VAL A 254 14.82 14.65 15.82
N GLY A 255 16.14 14.67 15.94
CA GLY A 255 16.84 15.16 17.15
C GLY A 255 16.51 16.62 17.45
N GLU A 256 16.62 17.50 16.46
CA GLU A 256 16.39 18.94 16.61
C GLU A 256 14.91 19.26 16.85
N GLY A 257 14.00 18.61 16.14
CA GLY A 257 12.57 18.92 16.17
C GLY A 257 11.81 18.25 17.30
N LEU A 258 12.19 17.02 17.68
CA LEU A 258 11.48 16.20 18.67
C LEU A 258 12.31 15.90 19.93
N GLY A 259 13.61 16.15 19.89
CA GLY A 259 14.52 15.83 20.98
C GLY A 259 14.81 14.34 21.15
N ILE A 260 14.44 13.50 20.18
CA ILE A 260 14.67 12.05 20.20
C ILE A 260 16.05 11.77 19.58
N GLU A 261 16.94 11.12 20.34
CA GLU A 261 18.24 10.70 19.82
C GLU A 261 18.09 9.58 18.78
N VAL A 262 18.78 9.69 17.63
CA VAL A 262 18.84 8.65 16.61
C VAL A 262 20.28 8.19 16.43
N VAL A 263 20.52 6.89 16.63
CA VAL A 263 21.85 6.26 16.52
C VAL A 263 21.86 5.30 15.33
N ASN A 264 22.78 5.47 14.40
CA ASN A 264 22.98 4.52 13.31
C ASN A 264 23.73 3.29 13.80
N VAL A 265 23.19 2.12 13.51
CA VAL A 265 23.73 0.81 13.90
C VAL A 265 23.96 -0.02 12.64
N PRO A 266 25.13 -0.67 12.47
CA PRO A 266 25.36 -1.55 11.34
C PRO A 266 24.58 -2.85 11.47
N PHE A 267 24.23 -3.50 10.37
CA PHE A 267 23.59 -4.83 10.36
C PHE A 267 24.40 -5.86 11.14
N SER A 268 25.74 -5.79 11.08
CA SER A 268 26.63 -6.71 11.79
C SER A 268 26.37 -6.75 13.29
N GLU A 269 26.06 -5.61 13.91
CA GLU A 269 25.80 -5.58 15.35
C GLU A 269 24.53 -6.36 15.74
N VAL A 270 23.47 -6.26 14.92
CA VAL A 270 22.24 -7.03 15.12
C VAL A 270 22.48 -8.51 14.84
N ASN A 271 23.25 -8.86 13.80
CA ASN A 271 23.61 -10.24 13.48
C ASN A 271 24.50 -10.87 14.57
N ASP A 272 25.45 -10.13 15.13
CA ASP A 272 26.30 -10.60 16.23
C ASP A 272 25.44 -10.88 17.46
N ALA A 273 24.51 -10.00 17.81
CA ALA A 273 23.59 -10.19 18.92
C ALA A 273 22.61 -11.36 18.67
N TRP A 274 22.12 -11.53 17.44
CA TRP A 274 21.31 -12.68 17.02
C TRP A 274 22.09 -13.99 17.19
N SER A 275 23.33 -14.02 16.72
CA SER A 275 24.19 -15.22 16.79
C SER A 275 24.60 -15.57 18.23
N ALA A 276 24.70 -14.56 19.10
CA ALA A 276 25.04 -14.70 20.51
C ALA A 276 23.82 -14.98 21.42
N ALA A 277 22.60 -14.97 20.87
CA ALA A 277 21.39 -15.25 21.64
C ALA A 277 21.44 -16.65 22.25
N ASP A 278 21.01 -16.77 23.52
CA ASP A 278 20.94 -18.06 24.20
C ASP A 278 19.97 -19.00 23.47
N PRO A 279 20.44 -20.19 23.01
CA PRO A 279 19.62 -21.09 22.22
C PRO A 279 18.44 -21.68 23.00
N ASP A 280 18.57 -21.89 24.32
CA ASP A 280 17.49 -22.40 25.16
C ASP A 280 16.41 -21.34 25.38
N GLU A 281 16.82 -20.07 25.56
CA GLU A 281 15.89 -18.93 25.62
C GLU A 281 15.17 -18.73 24.29
N ALA A 282 15.88 -18.79 23.16
CA ALA A 282 15.27 -18.71 21.82
C ALA A 282 14.29 -19.86 21.59
N ALA A 283 14.61 -21.09 21.99
CA ALA A 283 13.71 -22.23 21.92
C ALA A 283 12.46 -22.01 22.79
N ALA A 284 12.61 -21.48 24.01
CA ALA A 284 11.49 -21.20 24.92
C ALA A 284 10.55 -20.11 24.35
N VAL A 285 11.08 -19.07 23.71
CA VAL A 285 10.29 -18.05 23.01
C VAL A 285 9.54 -18.67 21.83
N ALA A 286 10.19 -19.48 21.00
CA ALA A 286 9.55 -20.19 19.89
C ALA A 286 8.43 -21.12 20.36
N ASP A 287 8.63 -21.85 21.46
CA ASP A 287 7.60 -22.70 22.09
C ASP A 287 6.41 -21.88 22.60
N ARG A 288 6.66 -20.69 23.16
CA ARG A 288 5.60 -19.78 23.56
C ARG A 288 4.79 -19.35 22.34
N TRP A 289 5.41 -18.95 21.25
CA TRP A 289 4.71 -18.59 20.00
C TRP A 289 3.89 -19.75 19.45
N GLN A 290 4.44 -20.98 19.44
CA GLN A 290 3.70 -22.16 18.99
C GLN A 290 2.44 -22.44 19.83
N ARG A 291 2.47 -22.15 21.13
CA ARG A 291 1.30 -22.35 22.02
C ARG A 291 0.28 -21.22 21.93
N THR A 292 0.71 -20.01 21.60
CA THR A 292 -0.14 -18.80 21.68
C THR A 292 -0.65 -18.30 20.34
N ALA A 293 0.03 -18.61 19.24
CA ALA A 293 -0.45 -18.29 17.89
C ALA A 293 -1.71 -19.12 17.57
N ALA A 294 -2.71 -18.45 17.01
CA ALA A 294 -3.96 -19.11 16.58
C ALA A 294 -3.70 -20.05 15.39
N ARG A 295 -2.70 -19.73 14.55
CA ARG A 295 -2.29 -20.53 13.39
C ARG A 295 -0.82 -20.27 13.08
N ILE A 296 -0.12 -21.30 12.61
CA ILE A 296 1.21 -21.19 12.01
C ILE A 296 1.15 -21.87 10.65
N GLU A 297 1.53 -21.17 9.59
CA GLU A 297 1.48 -21.70 8.23
C GLU A 297 2.73 -21.33 7.44
N GLY A 298 3.33 -22.32 6.77
CA GLY A 298 4.51 -22.16 5.95
C GLY A 298 5.81 -21.86 6.72
N VAL A 299 5.79 -21.91 8.06
CA VAL A 299 6.92 -21.61 8.94
C VAL A 299 7.22 -22.83 9.80
N ASP A 300 8.42 -23.38 9.67
CA ASP A 300 8.87 -24.50 10.46
C ASP A 300 9.45 -24.08 11.83
N ARG A 301 9.73 -25.06 12.68
CA ARG A 301 10.26 -24.77 14.02
C ARG A 301 11.66 -24.14 13.98
N ALA A 302 12.51 -24.51 13.04
CA ALA A 302 13.85 -23.94 12.94
C ALA A 302 13.77 -22.44 12.61
N THR A 303 12.88 -22.05 11.71
CA THR A 303 12.59 -20.65 11.37
C THR A 303 12.02 -19.89 12.58
N LEU A 304 11.15 -20.51 13.40
CA LEU A 304 10.66 -19.88 14.63
C LEU A 304 11.78 -19.63 15.63
N VAL A 305 12.66 -20.60 15.86
CA VAL A 305 13.81 -20.46 16.77
C VAL A 305 14.77 -19.37 16.27
N THR A 306 15.05 -19.34 14.97
CA THR A 306 15.88 -18.31 14.34
C THR A 306 15.28 -16.91 14.52
N SER A 307 13.96 -16.78 14.33
CA SER A 307 13.24 -15.51 14.56
C SER A 307 13.20 -15.11 16.04
N ALA A 308 13.12 -16.10 16.95
CA ALA A 308 13.20 -15.88 18.39
C ALA A 308 14.60 -15.39 18.82
N ALA A 309 15.66 -15.97 18.28
CA ALA A 309 17.01 -15.47 18.48
C ALA A 309 17.16 -14.03 17.96
N MET A 310 16.52 -13.68 16.82
CA MET A 310 16.52 -12.30 16.31
C MET A 310 15.79 -11.34 17.26
N TYR A 311 14.67 -11.72 17.85
CA TYR A 311 14.00 -10.94 18.87
C TYR A 311 14.90 -10.69 20.09
N LEU A 312 15.56 -11.74 20.60
CA LEU A 312 16.53 -11.60 21.70
C LEU A 312 17.71 -10.71 21.33
N GLY A 313 18.21 -10.83 20.10
CA GLY A 313 19.25 -9.97 19.55
C GLY A 313 18.81 -8.50 19.50
N GLN A 314 17.61 -8.20 19.03
CA GLN A 314 17.05 -6.85 19.06
C GLN A 314 16.99 -6.29 20.47
N LYS A 315 16.54 -7.07 21.46
CA LYS A 315 16.53 -6.66 22.87
C LYS A 315 17.93 -6.39 23.42
N ALA A 316 18.90 -7.24 23.08
CA ALA A 316 20.28 -7.08 23.51
C ALA A 316 20.91 -5.79 22.95
N VAL A 317 20.66 -5.48 21.67
CA VAL A 317 21.15 -4.24 21.05
C VAL A 317 20.45 -3.02 21.66
N LEU A 318 19.14 -3.06 21.90
CA LEU A 318 18.42 -2.00 22.62
C LEU A 318 19.02 -1.74 24.00
N ALA A 319 19.23 -2.80 24.78
CA ALA A 319 19.81 -2.71 26.12
C ALA A 319 21.23 -2.15 26.11
N LYS A 320 22.07 -2.61 25.17
CA LYS A 320 23.46 -2.12 25.00
C LYS A 320 23.54 -0.62 24.78
N HIS A 321 22.61 -0.06 24.01
CA HIS A 321 22.58 1.38 23.70
C HIS A 321 21.70 2.20 24.65
N GLY A 322 21.02 1.57 25.61
CA GLY A 322 20.02 2.23 26.46
C GLY A 322 18.90 2.84 25.63
N ALA A 323 18.46 2.14 24.58
CA ALA A 323 17.45 2.60 23.64
C ALA A 323 16.10 1.93 23.91
N ASN A 324 14.99 2.59 23.51
CA ASN A 324 13.63 2.08 23.62
C ASN A 324 12.94 1.91 22.27
N ALA A 325 13.65 2.21 21.18
CA ALA A 325 13.15 2.04 19.82
C ALA A 325 14.24 1.51 18.88
N ILE A 326 13.86 0.60 17.97
CA ILE A 326 14.71 0.08 16.91
C ILE A 326 13.93 0.05 15.60
N THR A 327 14.57 0.49 14.53
CA THR A 327 14.06 0.31 13.17
C THR A 327 15.16 -0.29 12.29
N ILE A 328 14.82 -1.24 11.44
CA ILE A 328 15.76 -2.01 10.64
C ILE A 328 15.39 -1.85 9.17
N ASN A 329 16.38 -1.56 8.31
CA ASN A 329 16.24 -1.64 6.86
C ASN A 329 16.11 -3.12 6.45
N CYS A 330 14.95 -3.70 6.75
CA CYS A 330 14.73 -5.15 6.64
C CYS A 330 14.75 -5.61 5.18
N LEU A 331 14.08 -4.93 4.24
CA LEU A 331 14.06 -5.32 2.83
C LEU A 331 15.46 -5.24 2.21
N GLY A 332 16.17 -4.12 2.40
CA GLY A 332 17.59 -4.01 2.00
C GLY A 332 18.48 -5.03 2.70
N GLY A 333 18.16 -5.39 3.93
CA GLY A 333 18.85 -6.40 4.72
C GLY A 333 18.66 -7.82 4.19
N PHE A 334 17.42 -8.25 3.94
CA PHE A 334 17.13 -9.61 3.44
C PHE A 334 17.65 -9.79 2.01
N TYR A 335 17.18 -8.91 1.12
CA TYR A 335 17.45 -9.06 -0.32
C TYR A 335 18.91 -8.77 -0.66
N GLY A 336 19.59 -7.97 0.17
CA GLY A 336 21.04 -7.74 0.08
C GLY A 336 21.89 -8.79 0.79
N GLY A 337 21.30 -9.75 1.51
CA GLY A 337 22.03 -10.76 2.29
C GLY A 337 22.78 -10.19 3.51
N HIS A 338 22.35 -9.02 4.00
CA HIS A 338 23.02 -8.32 5.10
C HIS A 338 22.43 -8.66 6.48
N ILE A 339 21.21 -9.23 6.54
CA ILE A 339 20.58 -9.69 7.77
C ILE A 339 20.23 -11.18 7.63
N HIS A 340 20.44 -11.96 8.71
CA HIS A 340 20.40 -13.42 8.64
C HIS A 340 19.10 -14.04 9.19
N ALA A 341 18.23 -13.23 9.80
CA ALA A 341 16.92 -13.67 10.29
C ALA A 341 15.90 -12.54 10.17
N TYR A 342 14.64 -12.89 9.94
CA TYR A 342 13.56 -11.92 9.80
C TYR A 342 13.23 -11.25 11.15
N PRO A 343 13.21 -9.92 11.25
CA PRO A 343 12.98 -9.22 12.52
C PRO A 343 11.50 -9.04 12.87
N CYS A 344 10.57 -9.43 12.00
CA CYS A 344 9.14 -9.08 12.09
C CYS A 344 8.48 -9.57 13.40
N LEU A 345 8.73 -10.82 13.83
CA LEU A 345 8.23 -11.32 15.11
C LEU A 345 8.86 -10.60 16.31
N GLY A 346 10.13 -10.18 16.17
CA GLY A 346 10.79 -9.38 17.19
C GLY A 346 10.14 -8.01 17.35
N PHE A 347 9.83 -7.32 16.26
CA PHE A 347 9.10 -6.05 16.32
C PHE A 347 7.72 -6.20 16.96
N HIS A 348 6.98 -7.26 16.60
CA HIS A 348 5.71 -7.60 17.23
C HIS A 348 5.84 -7.75 18.77
N GLU A 349 6.85 -8.46 19.24
CA GLU A 349 7.09 -8.66 20.68
C GLU A 349 7.50 -7.35 21.37
N LEU A 350 8.42 -6.59 20.77
CA LEU A 350 8.83 -5.29 21.31
C LEU A 350 7.64 -4.35 21.50
N LEU A 351 6.75 -4.29 20.51
CA LEU A 351 5.53 -3.49 20.59
C LEU A 351 4.58 -3.98 21.69
N ASN A 352 4.46 -5.29 21.89
CA ASN A 352 3.67 -5.87 22.99
C ASN A 352 4.26 -5.57 24.38
N GLU A 353 5.56 -5.30 24.45
CA GLU A 353 6.28 -4.92 25.69
C GLU A 353 6.27 -3.40 25.96
N GLY A 354 5.72 -2.60 25.06
CA GLY A 354 5.72 -1.12 25.16
C GLY A 354 7.01 -0.47 24.68
N LEU A 355 7.88 -1.22 24.00
CA LEU A 355 9.00 -0.71 23.22
C LEU A 355 8.55 -0.44 21.78
N VAL A 356 9.43 0.13 20.96
CA VAL A 356 9.13 0.38 19.55
C VAL A 356 10.01 -0.46 18.66
N GLY A 357 9.40 -1.32 17.85
CA GLY A 357 10.01 -2.05 16.75
C GLY A 357 9.37 -1.66 15.43
N ALA A 358 10.14 -1.18 14.45
CA ALA A 358 9.64 -0.68 13.18
C ALA A 358 10.41 -1.24 11.99
N CYS A 359 9.70 -1.41 10.87
CA CYS A 359 10.27 -1.87 9.61
C CYS A 359 10.94 -0.75 8.82
N GLU A 360 11.75 -1.17 7.82
CA GLU A 360 12.23 -0.40 6.66
C GLU A 360 13.15 0.78 7.00
N CYS A 361 13.66 0.82 8.25
CA CYS A 361 14.47 1.93 8.74
C CYS A 361 13.84 3.31 8.52
N ASP A 362 12.50 3.37 8.57
CA ASP A 362 11.77 4.63 8.51
C ASP A 362 11.86 5.36 9.86
N VAL A 363 12.87 6.21 9.96
CA VAL A 363 13.18 6.99 11.17
C VAL A 363 12.03 7.97 11.51
N ARG A 364 11.35 8.54 10.51
CA ARG A 364 10.23 9.47 10.73
C ARG A 364 9.04 8.76 11.38
N SER A 365 8.57 7.69 10.75
CA SER A 365 7.47 6.90 11.31
C SER A 365 7.85 6.27 12.64
N THR A 366 9.12 5.85 12.82
CA THR A 366 9.61 5.35 14.11
C THR A 366 9.54 6.43 15.20
N ALA A 367 9.94 7.67 14.90
CA ALA A 367 9.81 8.81 15.83
C ALA A 367 8.34 9.12 16.13
N THR A 368 7.46 9.01 15.14
CA THR A 368 6.01 9.10 15.33
C THR A 368 5.49 8.01 16.26
N MET A 369 5.93 6.74 16.07
CA MET A 369 5.60 5.63 16.98
C MET A 369 6.07 5.88 18.41
N VAL A 370 7.32 6.32 18.60
CA VAL A 370 7.89 6.67 19.92
C VAL A 370 7.04 7.75 20.59
N THR A 371 6.70 8.80 19.85
CA THR A 371 5.89 9.92 20.35
C THR A 371 4.51 9.45 20.78
N MET A 372 3.83 8.65 19.93
CA MET A 372 2.47 8.18 20.22
C MET A 372 2.45 7.15 21.34
N THR A 373 3.45 6.26 21.41
CA THR A 373 3.60 5.31 22.53
C THR A 373 3.82 6.06 23.86
N ALA A 374 4.64 7.13 23.85
CA ALA A 374 4.83 7.98 25.03
C ALA A 374 3.52 8.71 25.41
N LEU A 375 2.87 9.37 24.46
CA LEU A 375 1.65 10.15 24.66
C LEU A 375 0.52 9.28 25.26
N THR A 376 0.38 8.06 24.79
CA THR A 376 -0.67 7.12 25.18
C THR A 376 -0.27 6.18 26.32
N GLN A 377 0.89 6.38 26.91
CA GLN A 377 1.40 5.59 28.02
C GLN A 377 1.51 4.08 27.68
N GLY A 378 1.93 3.76 26.44
CA GLY A 378 2.28 2.40 26.04
C GLY A 378 1.40 1.78 24.95
N ARG A 379 0.41 2.47 24.38
CA ARG A 379 -0.29 1.92 23.20
C ARG A 379 0.68 1.90 22.02
N PRO A 380 0.84 0.75 21.36
CA PRO A 380 1.76 0.66 20.24
C PRO A 380 1.27 1.46 19.04
N GLY A 381 2.17 2.20 18.41
CA GLY A 381 1.96 2.71 17.07
C GLY A 381 2.06 1.56 16.06
N TYR A 382 1.15 1.50 15.11
CA TYR A 382 1.17 0.55 13.98
C TYR A 382 1.63 1.28 12.73
N ILE A 383 2.93 1.15 12.39
CA ILE A 383 3.48 1.62 11.10
C ILE A 383 2.88 0.77 9.98
N SER A 384 2.47 1.38 8.88
CA SER A 384 1.76 0.65 7.83
C SER A 384 1.80 1.31 6.47
N ASP A 385 1.74 0.46 5.44
CA ASP A 385 1.51 0.79 4.04
C ASP A 385 0.02 0.91 3.77
N PRO A 386 -0.45 1.97 3.14
CA PRO A 386 -1.87 2.18 2.93
C PRO A 386 -2.37 1.64 1.59
N VAL A 387 -3.62 1.22 1.61
CA VAL A 387 -4.44 0.97 0.42
C VAL A 387 -5.77 1.70 0.60
N VAL A 388 -6.17 2.54 -0.34
CA VAL A 388 -7.47 3.24 -0.29
C VAL A 388 -8.47 2.53 -1.17
N ASP A 389 -9.64 2.19 -0.63
CA ASP A 389 -10.77 1.61 -1.35
C ASP A 389 -12.00 2.52 -1.24
N THR A 390 -12.28 3.25 -2.32
CA THR A 390 -13.44 4.15 -2.36
C THR A 390 -14.77 3.41 -2.38
N ALA A 391 -14.82 2.16 -2.90
CA ALA A 391 -16.03 1.35 -2.90
C ALA A 391 -16.51 0.99 -1.50
N ALA A 392 -15.58 0.69 -0.61
CA ALA A 392 -15.86 0.40 0.80
C ALA A 392 -15.79 1.66 1.69
N ARG A 393 -15.37 2.80 1.16
CA ARG A 393 -15.05 4.03 1.91
C ARG A 393 -14.05 3.77 3.04
N GLN A 394 -12.95 3.07 2.71
CA GLN A 394 -11.96 2.61 3.69
C GLN A 394 -10.53 2.94 3.25
N ILE A 395 -9.66 3.17 4.23
CA ILE A 395 -8.22 3.01 4.09
C ILE A 395 -7.80 1.73 4.82
N VAL A 396 -6.99 0.90 4.19
CA VAL A 396 -6.47 -0.33 4.77
C VAL A 396 -5.00 -0.12 5.08
N TYR A 397 -4.62 -0.28 6.32
CA TYR A 397 -3.26 -0.21 6.81
C TYR A 397 -2.67 -1.62 6.83
N ALA A 398 -1.65 -1.86 6.03
CA ALA A 398 -1.03 -3.17 5.86
C ALA A 398 0.41 -3.15 6.34
N HIS A 399 0.82 -4.08 7.21
CA HIS A 399 2.23 -4.35 7.52
C HIS A 399 2.43 -5.72 8.18
N CYS A 400 3.70 -6.14 8.36
CA CYS A 400 4.06 -7.46 8.89
C CYS A 400 4.42 -7.47 10.38
N VAL A 401 4.14 -6.39 11.15
CA VAL A 401 4.76 -6.15 12.47
C VAL A 401 3.78 -5.67 13.56
N ALA A 402 2.48 -5.73 13.34
CA ALA A 402 1.50 -5.21 14.32
C ALA A 402 1.54 -5.97 15.64
N ALA A 403 1.51 -5.23 16.76
CA ALA A 403 1.26 -5.81 18.08
C ALA A 403 -0.10 -6.50 18.15
N ASN A 404 -0.21 -7.61 18.86
CA ASN A 404 -1.52 -8.18 19.19
C ASN A 404 -2.09 -7.64 20.52
N ARG A 405 -1.33 -6.86 21.29
CA ARG A 405 -1.80 -6.05 22.42
C ARG A 405 -2.01 -4.60 21.97
N ALA A 406 -2.96 -4.42 21.05
CA ALA A 406 -3.19 -3.12 20.41
C ALA A 406 -3.58 -1.98 21.37
N LEU A 407 -4.04 -2.32 22.59
CA LEU A 407 -4.40 -1.33 23.63
C LEU A 407 -3.30 -1.15 24.69
N GLY A 408 -2.08 -1.60 24.41
CA GLY A 408 -0.90 -1.46 25.25
C GLY A 408 -0.56 -2.76 26.02
N PRO A 409 0.62 -2.79 26.69
CA PRO A 409 1.14 -4.01 27.35
C PRO A 409 0.22 -4.62 28.40
N GLY A 410 -0.54 -3.80 29.11
CA GLY A 410 -1.55 -4.22 30.09
C GLY A 410 -2.90 -4.58 29.48
N GLY A 411 -3.09 -4.36 28.19
CA GLY A 411 -4.33 -4.62 27.48
C GLY A 411 -4.52 -6.10 27.12
N PRO A 412 -5.71 -6.47 26.62
CA PRO A 412 -5.97 -7.84 26.17
C PRO A 412 -5.08 -8.20 24.99
N ALA A 413 -4.62 -9.46 24.97
CA ALA A 413 -3.97 -10.05 23.82
C ALA A 413 -5.03 -10.51 22.81
N ASN A 414 -4.99 -10.00 21.60
CA ASN A 414 -5.83 -10.47 20.50
C ASN A 414 -5.21 -11.70 19.84
N PRO A 415 -5.99 -12.51 19.11
CA PRO A 415 -5.44 -13.59 18.30
C PRO A 415 -4.40 -13.07 17.29
N PHE A 416 -3.41 -13.89 16.98
CA PHE A 416 -2.44 -13.63 15.91
C PHE A 416 -2.05 -14.92 15.21
N GLU A 417 -1.62 -14.81 13.99
CA GLU A 417 -1.11 -15.91 13.18
C GLU A 417 0.36 -15.63 12.82
N ILE A 418 1.15 -16.69 12.68
CA ILE A 418 2.52 -16.63 12.18
C ILE A 418 2.53 -17.24 10.78
N LEU A 419 3.00 -16.45 9.81
CA LEU A 419 3.06 -16.77 8.39
C LEU A 419 4.46 -16.44 7.85
N THR A 420 4.79 -16.93 6.68
CA THR A 420 5.99 -16.44 5.97
C THR A 420 5.89 -14.94 5.72
N HIS A 421 7.01 -14.25 5.51
CA HIS A 421 7.00 -12.87 5.02
C HIS A 421 6.21 -12.78 3.70
N SER A 422 5.52 -11.68 3.48
CA SER A 422 4.52 -11.61 2.41
C SER A 422 5.11 -11.58 1.00
N GLU A 423 6.17 -10.81 0.79
CA GLU A 423 6.70 -10.57 -0.56
C GLU A 423 7.47 -11.76 -1.11
N ASP A 424 8.36 -12.34 -0.32
CA ASP A 424 9.27 -13.42 -0.74
C ASP A 424 8.84 -14.82 -0.28
N ARG A 425 7.82 -14.93 0.55
CA ARG A 425 7.28 -16.20 1.08
C ARG A 425 8.29 -16.98 1.93
N GLN A 426 9.22 -16.28 2.60
CA GLN A 426 10.24 -16.88 3.46
C GLN A 426 10.16 -16.34 4.89
N GLY A 427 11.02 -16.88 5.80
CA GLY A 427 11.13 -16.43 7.17
C GLY A 427 9.81 -16.52 7.95
N ALA A 428 9.64 -15.64 8.93
CA ALA A 428 8.43 -15.56 9.74
C ALA A 428 7.99 -14.12 9.98
N SER A 429 6.70 -13.88 9.83
CA SER A 429 6.04 -12.60 10.08
C SER A 429 4.69 -12.79 10.77
N VAL A 430 4.01 -11.72 11.15
CA VAL A 430 2.79 -11.79 11.95
C VAL A 430 1.57 -11.22 11.21
N ARG A 431 0.44 -11.91 11.36
CA ARG A 431 -0.90 -11.37 11.09
C ARG A 431 -1.62 -11.24 12.43
N SER A 432 -1.69 -10.03 12.97
CA SER A 432 -2.47 -9.74 14.18
C SER A 432 -3.93 -9.49 13.81
N VAL A 433 -4.85 -10.07 14.58
CA VAL A 433 -6.28 -9.74 14.50
C VAL A 433 -6.52 -8.52 15.38
N LEU A 434 -6.63 -7.36 14.76
CA LEU A 434 -6.74 -6.10 15.47
C LEU A 434 -8.18 -5.82 15.91
N PRO A 435 -8.41 -5.12 17.05
CA PRO A 435 -9.76 -4.87 17.58
C PRO A 435 -10.62 -4.05 16.61
N LEU A 436 -11.87 -4.45 16.41
CA LEU A 436 -12.84 -3.73 15.57
C LEU A 436 -13.82 -2.92 16.41
N GLY A 437 -14.50 -1.96 15.75
CA GLY A 437 -15.51 -1.10 16.40
C GLY A 437 -14.92 -0.05 17.31
N ARG A 438 -13.62 0.23 17.24
CA ARG A 438 -12.91 1.22 18.04
C ARG A 438 -12.43 2.38 17.18
N MET A 439 -12.30 3.56 17.78
CA MET A 439 -11.65 4.69 17.15
C MET A 439 -10.15 4.43 17.01
N THR A 440 -9.60 4.83 15.89
CA THR A 440 -8.17 4.92 15.65
C THR A 440 -7.81 6.35 15.26
N THR A 441 -6.61 6.74 15.61
CA THR A 441 -5.97 7.98 15.17
C THR A 441 -4.75 7.61 14.35
N THR A 442 -4.67 8.15 13.16
CA THR A 442 -3.53 7.98 12.26
C THR A 442 -2.79 9.29 12.13
N VAL A 443 -1.49 9.23 12.33
CA VAL A 443 -0.61 10.40 12.36
C VAL A 443 0.70 10.15 11.64
N GLU A 444 1.35 11.24 11.21
CA GLU A 444 2.75 11.26 10.82
C GLU A 444 3.35 12.61 11.23
N LEU A 445 4.50 12.60 11.89
CA LEU A 445 5.21 13.79 12.33
C LEU A 445 6.27 14.18 11.30
N SER A 446 6.30 15.46 10.91
CA SER A 446 7.31 16.01 10.00
C SER A 446 8.07 17.16 10.70
N PRO A 447 9.18 16.85 11.40
CA PRO A 447 9.97 17.88 12.09
C PRO A 447 10.48 18.96 11.14
N GLU A 448 10.91 18.58 9.95
CA GLU A 448 11.42 19.48 8.91
C GLU A 448 10.38 20.51 8.41
N ARG A 449 9.09 20.15 8.49
CA ARG A 449 7.98 21.04 8.10
C ARG A 449 7.24 21.65 9.27
N LYS A 450 7.52 21.19 10.48
CA LYS A 450 6.80 21.53 11.71
C LYS A 450 5.29 21.28 11.59
N LEU A 451 4.96 20.10 11.04
CA LEU A 451 3.58 19.66 10.80
C LEU A 451 3.34 18.30 11.42
N ILE A 452 2.11 18.07 11.84
CA ILE A 452 1.56 16.75 12.17
C ILE A 452 0.45 16.46 11.19
N LEU A 453 0.62 15.42 10.36
CA LEU A 453 -0.46 14.86 9.56
C LEU A 453 -1.38 14.07 10.47
N PHE A 454 -2.69 14.22 10.28
CA PHE A 454 -3.66 13.69 11.22
C PHE A 454 -4.96 13.28 10.53
N HIS A 455 -5.49 12.13 10.88
CA HIS A 455 -6.91 11.80 10.68
C HIS A 455 -7.38 10.76 11.69
N ARG A 456 -8.70 10.59 11.80
CA ARG A 456 -9.33 9.58 12.65
C ARG A 456 -10.21 8.67 11.80
N GLY A 457 -10.44 7.46 12.29
CA GLY A 457 -11.37 6.54 11.67
C GLY A 457 -11.73 5.39 12.58
N LYS A 458 -12.83 4.73 12.24
CA LYS A 458 -13.30 3.54 12.94
C LYS A 458 -12.67 2.30 12.33
N ALA A 459 -12.04 1.46 13.15
CA ALA A 459 -11.57 0.14 12.74
C ALA A 459 -12.78 -0.75 12.42
N VAL A 460 -12.92 -1.19 11.16
CA VAL A 460 -14.14 -1.86 10.67
C VAL A 460 -13.91 -3.29 10.20
N ALA A 461 -12.69 -3.65 9.74
CA ALA A 461 -12.40 -5.00 9.32
C ALA A 461 -10.90 -5.34 9.43
N ASN A 462 -10.59 -6.64 9.57
CA ASN A 462 -9.28 -7.20 9.29
C ASN A 462 -9.37 -7.91 7.93
N SER A 463 -8.61 -7.46 6.93
CA SER A 463 -8.64 -8.09 5.61
C SER A 463 -7.83 -9.39 5.62
N PRO A 464 -8.42 -10.52 5.18
CA PRO A 464 -7.74 -11.81 5.10
C PRO A 464 -6.94 -12.02 3.82
N ASP A 465 -6.92 -11.03 2.90
CA ASP A 465 -6.24 -11.12 1.61
C ASP A 465 -4.77 -11.55 1.80
N ASP A 466 -4.30 -12.50 0.99
CA ASP A 466 -2.94 -13.04 1.11
C ASP A 466 -1.88 -12.23 0.35
N ARG A 467 -2.30 -11.29 -0.49
CA ARG A 467 -1.41 -10.34 -1.19
C ARG A 467 -0.93 -9.27 -0.22
N ALA A 468 0.26 -8.72 -0.48
CA ALA A 468 0.88 -7.68 0.35
C ALA A 468 1.08 -8.09 1.81
N CYS A 469 1.40 -7.14 2.68
CA CYS A 469 1.75 -7.38 4.08
C CYS A 469 0.66 -8.11 4.88
N ARG A 470 1.04 -8.87 5.91
CA ARG A 470 0.21 -9.88 6.57
C ARG A 470 -0.92 -9.30 7.41
N THR A 471 -0.64 -8.34 8.29
CA THR A 471 -1.68 -7.66 9.08
C THR A 471 -2.30 -6.55 8.23
N LYS A 472 -3.63 -6.52 8.15
CA LYS A 472 -4.37 -5.50 7.40
C LYS A 472 -5.56 -5.02 8.21
N LEU A 473 -5.53 -3.77 8.64
CA LEU A 473 -6.63 -3.10 9.35
C LEU A 473 -7.35 -2.16 8.40
N ALA A 474 -8.60 -2.45 8.07
CA ALA A 474 -9.47 -1.53 7.37
C ALA A 474 -10.09 -0.53 8.33
N VAL A 475 -9.97 0.75 8.01
CA VAL A 475 -10.45 1.87 8.79
C VAL A 475 -11.36 2.73 7.93
N GLU A 476 -12.56 3.02 8.42
CA GLU A 476 -13.45 4.00 7.80
C GLU A 476 -13.12 5.39 8.35
N PRO A 477 -12.63 6.33 7.52
CA PRO A 477 -12.26 7.67 7.98
C PRO A 477 -13.48 8.48 8.44
N VAL A 478 -13.30 9.29 9.49
CA VAL A 478 -14.34 10.22 9.97
C VAL A 478 -14.60 11.32 8.94
N GLY A 479 -13.54 11.80 8.28
CA GLY A 479 -13.61 12.88 7.32
C GLY A 479 -13.83 12.40 5.87
N ASP A 480 -13.43 13.24 4.93
CA ASP A 480 -13.58 12.98 3.49
C ASP A 480 -12.47 12.07 2.95
N ILE A 481 -12.84 10.85 2.54
CA ILE A 481 -11.90 9.87 1.97
C ILE A 481 -11.14 10.40 0.73
N GLU A 482 -11.70 11.36 -0.01
CA GLU A 482 -11.03 11.95 -1.18
C GLU A 482 -9.74 12.71 -0.80
N LYS A 483 -9.68 13.26 0.42
CA LYS A 483 -8.47 13.93 0.89
C LYS A 483 -7.30 12.98 1.11
N LEU A 484 -7.57 11.69 1.40
CA LEU A 484 -6.55 10.67 1.58
C LEU A 484 -5.67 10.44 0.33
N PHE A 485 -6.00 11.00 -0.83
CA PHE A 485 -5.16 10.90 -2.02
C PHE A 485 -4.13 12.02 -2.16
N GLY A 486 -4.17 13.06 -1.30
CA GLY A 486 -3.50 14.33 -1.54
C GLY A 486 -2.08 14.50 -1.01
N GLU A 487 -1.62 13.66 -0.05
CA GLU A 487 -0.43 14.00 0.75
C GLU A 487 0.73 12.99 0.67
N TRP A 488 0.60 11.88 -0.06
CA TRP A 488 1.59 10.79 -0.07
C TRP A 488 2.93 11.14 -0.67
N ASP A 489 3.00 12.04 -1.64
CA ASP A 489 4.24 12.49 -2.28
C ASP A 489 5.12 13.35 -1.36
N LEU A 490 4.52 13.97 -0.33
CA LEU A 490 5.21 14.85 0.63
C LEU A 490 5.53 14.17 1.95
N TRP A 491 4.72 13.19 2.38
CA TRP A 491 4.82 12.59 3.70
C TRP A 491 5.48 11.21 3.71
N GLY A 492 5.80 10.68 2.54
CA GLY A 492 6.31 9.32 2.40
C GLY A 492 5.19 8.29 2.43
N TRP A 493 5.60 7.04 2.37
CA TRP A 493 4.71 5.92 2.14
C TRP A 493 3.98 5.43 3.38
N HIS A 494 4.60 5.51 4.56
CA HIS A 494 4.01 5.01 5.80
C HIS A 494 3.11 6.03 6.50
N ARG A 495 2.20 5.50 7.33
CA ARG A 495 1.47 6.19 8.39
C ARG A 495 1.53 5.37 9.67
N VAL A 496 1.35 6.04 10.80
CA VAL A 496 1.30 5.39 12.12
C VAL A 496 -0.12 5.49 12.67
N THR A 497 -0.74 4.34 12.88
CA THR A 497 -2.09 4.22 13.42
C THR A 497 -2.04 3.75 14.88
N VAL A 498 -2.78 4.43 15.76
CA VAL A 498 -2.90 4.13 17.20
C VAL A 498 -4.36 4.05 17.57
N TYR A 499 -4.73 3.07 18.40
CA TYR A 499 -6.09 2.98 18.93
C TYR A 499 -6.39 4.11 19.93
N GLY A 500 -7.53 4.75 19.76
CA GLY A 500 -8.05 5.84 20.57
C GLY A 500 -8.44 7.06 19.75
N ASP A 501 -9.31 7.89 20.33
CA ASP A 501 -9.54 9.24 19.84
C ASP A 501 -8.49 10.18 20.45
N LEU A 502 -7.48 10.51 19.67
CA LEU A 502 -6.34 11.31 20.11
C LEU A 502 -6.38 12.74 19.58
N LYS A 503 -7.55 13.24 19.12
CA LYS A 503 -7.62 14.59 18.55
C LYS A 503 -7.05 15.62 19.52
N GLU A 504 -7.65 15.75 20.69
CA GLU A 504 -7.23 16.76 21.68
C GLU A 504 -5.76 16.55 22.14
N PRO A 505 -5.29 15.32 22.48
CA PRO A 505 -3.90 15.11 22.85
C PRO A 505 -2.90 15.46 21.74
N VAL A 506 -3.19 15.15 20.48
CA VAL A 506 -2.31 15.47 19.34
C VAL A 506 -2.28 16.96 19.06
N TYR A 507 -3.43 17.65 19.13
CA TYR A 507 -3.47 19.10 18.98
C TYR A 507 -2.72 19.81 20.12
N GLY A 508 -2.90 19.35 21.38
CA GLY A 508 -2.12 19.86 22.50
C GLY A 508 -0.62 19.63 22.35
N LEU A 509 -0.21 18.49 21.78
CA LEU A 509 1.20 18.24 21.46
C LEU A 509 1.71 19.16 20.36
N ALA A 510 0.94 19.38 19.30
CA ALA A 510 1.28 20.30 18.21
C ALA A 510 1.48 21.73 18.73
N ASP A 511 0.56 22.21 19.58
CA ASP A 511 0.68 23.52 20.23
C ASP A 511 1.95 23.64 21.08
N ALA A 512 2.27 22.62 21.87
CA ALA A 512 3.47 22.59 22.71
C ALA A 512 4.78 22.55 21.91
N LEU A 513 4.76 21.95 20.70
CA LEU A 513 5.86 21.95 19.73
C LEU A 513 5.93 23.26 18.93
N GLY A 514 4.88 24.08 18.91
CA GLY A 514 4.73 25.21 18.00
C GLY A 514 4.54 24.77 16.54
N TRP A 515 3.89 23.63 16.33
CA TRP A 515 3.62 23.03 15.01
C TRP A 515 2.14 23.18 14.64
N GLN A 516 1.84 22.94 13.36
CA GLN A 516 0.47 22.90 12.87
C GLN A 516 0.01 21.44 12.64
N VAL A 517 -1.30 21.24 12.74
CA VAL A 517 -1.94 19.96 12.37
C VAL A 517 -2.55 20.10 10.97
N LEU A 518 -2.21 19.16 10.09
CA LEU A 518 -2.82 19.01 8.78
C LEU A 518 -3.80 17.83 8.82
N GLU A 519 -5.10 18.12 8.76
CA GLU A 519 -6.12 17.07 8.69
C GLU A 519 -6.15 16.46 7.29
N GLU A 520 -5.67 15.21 7.18
CA GLU A 520 -5.60 14.43 5.93
C GLU A 520 -6.98 13.92 5.51
N ALA A 521 -7.91 13.66 6.45
CA ALA A 521 -9.28 13.26 6.19
C ALA A 521 -10.24 13.69 7.32
#